data_dabf2a8513a5f6c7b06b2013117cd5d2
#
_entry.id   dabf2a8513a5f6c7b06b2013117cd5d2
#
_cell.length_a   1.000
_cell.length_b   1.000
_cell.length_c   1.000
_cell.angle_alpha   90.00
_cell.angle_beta   90.00
_cell.angle_gamma   90.00
#
_symmetry.space_group_name_H-M   'P 1'
#
loop_
_entity.id
_entity.type
_entity.pdbx_description
1 polymer ?
#
loop_
_entity_poly.entity_id
_entity_poly.type
_entity_poly.pdbx_seq_one_letter_code
_entity_poly.pdbx_strand_id
1 'polypeptide(L)'
;WGRLDELHPRFKERLSAFFDHPEIRGKVAIVSGVRTVAQQQALYDKYKSGKGNLAANPARRFGGGFQGSWHMCQPAFDNYGFAVDFRIIKKGSISTWEVNNIAKTFGIYPTVKSEWWHHQPYGKQANGQWDWFPAPALTETVTTPTATKHPLQIIAEGVERARKHVLRRGSRGEAVKFLQMLLENQNIPTAKSKKRTRKGIGIDGIFGSGTDRAVRQFQRQEGLVQDGIVGPATWQELIN
;
A
#
# COMPACT_ATOMS: atom_id res chain seq x y z
N TRP A 1 -5.59 -21.87 -0.50
CA TRP A 1 -4.18 -21.61 -0.17
C TRP A 1 -3.39 -21.80 -1.45
N GLY A 2 -2.79 -20.75 -1.97
CA GLY A 2 -2.00 -20.82 -3.20
C GLY A 2 -0.60 -21.36 -2.90
N ARG A 3 0.03 -21.99 -3.88
CA ARG A 3 1.38 -22.50 -3.81
C ARG A 3 2.37 -21.34 -3.84
N LEU A 4 3.26 -21.26 -2.87
CA LEU A 4 4.28 -20.19 -2.78
C LEU A 4 5.60 -20.60 -3.46
N ASP A 5 5.85 -21.91 -3.56
CA ASP A 5 7.01 -22.50 -4.23
C ASP A 5 7.06 -22.17 -5.74
N GLU A 6 5.90 -21.98 -6.34
CA GLU A 6 5.75 -21.61 -7.76
C GLU A 6 5.79 -20.09 -8.03
N LEU A 7 6.00 -19.25 -7.02
CA LEU A 7 6.29 -17.85 -7.23
C LEU A 7 7.68 -17.67 -7.87
N HIS A 8 7.81 -16.66 -8.72
CA HIS A 8 9.09 -16.33 -9.34
C HIS A 8 10.20 -16.14 -8.26
N PRO A 9 11.41 -16.72 -8.44
CA PRO A 9 12.49 -16.68 -7.43
C PRO A 9 12.77 -15.25 -6.91
N ARG A 10 12.96 -14.29 -7.80
CA ARG A 10 13.15 -12.87 -7.44
C ARG A 10 11.97 -12.29 -6.64
N PHE A 11 10.75 -12.77 -6.85
CA PHE A 11 9.61 -12.34 -6.04
C PHE A 11 9.63 -12.96 -4.65
N LYS A 12 10.04 -14.22 -4.53
CA LYS A 12 10.22 -14.88 -3.23
C LYS A 12 11.27 -14.19 -2.37
N GLU A 13 12.38 -13.75 -2.97
CA GLU A 13 13.42 -12.96 -2.27
C GLU A 13 12.86 -11.65 -1.72
N ARG A 14 12.11 -10.91 -2.53
CA ARG A 14 11.45 -9.67 -2.12
C ARG A 14 10.44 -9.91 -0.99
N LEU A 15 9.64 -10.97 -1.09
CA LEU A 15 8.69 -11.34 -0.05
C LEU A 15 9.40 -11.74 1.24
N SER A 16 10.49 -12.51 1.18
CA SER A 16 11.28 -12.87 2.36
C SER A 16 11.77 -11.61 3.07
N ALA A 17 12.41 -10.70 2.35
CA ALA A 17 12.89 -9.44 2.91
C ALA A 17 11.75 -8.57 3.48
N PHE A 18 10.60 -8.51 2.80
CA PHE A 18 9.42 -7.81 3.30
C PHE A 18 8.90 -8.43 4.61
N PHE A 19 8.79 -9.75 4.70
CA PHE A 19 8.30 -10.42 5.91
C PHE A 19 9.31 -10.40 7.07
N ASP A 20 10.59 -10.19 6.78
CA ASP A 20 11.62 -9.96 7.79
C ASP A 20 11.61 -8.55 8.37
N HIS A 21 10.94 -7.61 7.72
CA HIS A 21 10.83 -6.24 8.20
C HIS A 21 10.15 -6.19 9.59
N PRO A 22 10.72 -5.48 10.59
CA PRO A 22 10.23 -5.46 11.97
C PRO A 22 8.75 -5.08 12.11
N GLU A 23 8.28 -4.11 11.30
CA GLU A 23 6.88 -3.68 11.33
C GLU A 23 5.91 -4.63 10.64
N ILE A 24 6.41 -5.61 9.89
CA ILE A 24 5.59 -6.61 9.16
C ILE A 24 5.57 -7.95 9.88
N ARG A 25 6.70 -8.34 10.44
CA ARG A 25 6.89 -9.64 11.11
C ARG A 25 5.81 -9.89 12.16
N GLY A 26 5.06 -10.99 12.01
CA GLY A 26 3.98 -11.38 12.90
C GLY A 26 2.70 -10.54 12.81
N LYS A 27 2.64 -9.52 11.94
CA LYS A 27 1.45 -8.67 11.74
C LYS A 27 0.74 -8.94 10.42
N VAL A 28 1.46 -9.44 9.42
CA VAL A 28 0.93 -9.71 8.07
C VAL A 28 1.20 -11.16 7.69
N ALA A 29 0.28 -11.76 6.93
CA ALA A 29 0.44 -13.09 6.37
C ALA A 29 -0.01 -13.14 4.91
N ILE A 30 0.54 -14.08 4.14
CA ILE A 30 0.03 -14.42 2.80
C ILE A 30 -1.18 -15.34 2.98
N VAL A 31 -2.28 -15.02 2.30
CA VAL A 31 -3.51 -15.84 2.28
C VAL A 31 -3.79 -16.46 0.92
N SER A 32 -3.19 -15.95 -0.14
CA SER A 32 -3.28 -16.51 -1.48
C SER A 32 -1.95 -16.34 -2.20
N GLY A 33 -1.49 -17.38 -2.84
CA GLY A 33 -0.32 -17.40 -3.72
C GLY A 33 -0.70 -17.86 -5.13
N VAL A 34 0.11 -18.74 -5.74
CA VAL A 34 -0.11 -19.22 -7.10
C VAL A 34 -1.33 -20.15 -7.17
N ARG A 35 -2.16 -19.94 -8.18
CA ARG A 35 -3.37 -20.73 -8.47
C ARG A 35 -3.18 -21.51 -9.76
N THR A 36 -3.75 -22.71 -9.83
CA THR A 36 -3.87 -23.45 -11.09
C THR A 36 -4.89 -22.77 -12.01
N VAL A 37 -4.82 -23.08 -13.31
CA VAL A 37 -5.80 -22.64 -14.29
C VAL A 37 -7.22 -23.06 -13.87
N ALA A 38 -7.39 -24.29 -13.39
CA ALA A 38 -8.67 -24.82 -12.93
C ALA A 38 -9.22 -24.02 -11.73
N GLN A 39 -8.38 -23.68 -10.74
CA GLN A 39 -8.77 -22.85 -9.61
C GLN A 39 -9.19 -21.44 -10.05
N GLN A 40 -8.45 -20.85 -10.97
CA GLN A 40 -8.78 -19.52 -11.49
C GLN A 40 -10.07 -19.56 -12.32
N GLN A 41 -10.30 -20.63 -13.11
CA GLN A 41 -11.56 -20.83 -13.86
C GLN A 41 -12.75 -20.92 -12.91
N ALA A 42 -12.65 -21.71 -11.85
CA ALA A 42 -13.73 -21.85 -10.86
C ALA A 42 -14.07 -20.50 -10.19
N LEU A 43 -13.06 -19.66 -9.88
CA LEU A 43 -13.28 -18.31 -9.36
C LEU A 43 -13.98 -17.41 -10.38
N TYR A 44 -13.56 -17.48 -11.66
CA TYR A 44 -14.17 -16.71 -12.74
C TYR A 44 -15.62 -17.12 -12.99
N ASP A 45 -15.94 -18.42 -13.01
CA ASP A 45 -17.30 -18.94 -13.19
C ASP A 45 -18.21 -18.50 -12.03
N LYS A 46 -17.68 -18.55 -10.80
CA LYS A 46 -18.37 -18.04 -9.62
C LYS A 46 -18.65 -16.54 -9.71
N TYR A 47 -17.68 -15.75 -10.18
CA TYR A 47 -17.86 -14.33 -10.47
C TYR A 47 -18.92 -14.09 -11.54
N LYS A 48 -18.86 -14.83 -12.67
CA LYS A 48 -19.81 -14.71 -13.78
C LYS A 48 -21.25 -15.06 -13.38
N SER A 49 -21.42 -15.98 -12.45
CA SER A 49 -22.74 -16.34 -11.90
C SER A 49 -23.26 -15.37 -10.81
N GLY A 50 -22.53 -14.29 -10.52
CA GLY A 50 -22.91 -13.31 -9.49
C GLY A 50 -22.73 -13.79 -8.04
N LYS A 51 -22.11 -14.96 -7.83
CA LYS A 51 -21.95 -15.60 -6.51
C LYS A 51 -20.56 -15.39 -5.90
N GLY A 52 -19.66 -14.67 -6.58
CA GLY A 52 -18.28 -14.47 -6.16
C GLY A 52 -17.76 -13.05 -6.38
N ASN A 53 -16.59 -12.78 -5.80
CA ASN A 53 -15.87 -11.54 -6.03
C ASN A 53 -15.35 -11.48 -7.48
N LEU A 54 -14.95 -10.27 -7.91
CA LEU A 54 -14.31 -10.05 -9.20
C LEU A 54 -13.14 -11.03 -9.38
N ALA A 55 -13.13 -11.74 -10.49
CA ALA A 55 -12.07 -12.68 -10.85
C ALA A 55 -11.70 -12.56 -12.32
N ALA A 56 -10.40 -12.59 -12.62
CA ALA A 56 -9.90 -12.50 -13.98
C ALA A 56 -10.22 -13.76 -14.79
N ASN A 57 -10.63 -13.58 -16.06
CA ASN A 57 -10.78 -14.68 -17.00
C ASN A 57 -9.41 -15.35 -17.24
N PRO A 58 -9.22 -16.65 -16.97
CA PRO A 58 -7.94 -17.33 -17.14
C PRO A 58 -7.42 -17.36 -18.58
N ALA A 59 -8.30 -17.24 -19.56
CA ALA A 59 -7.92 -17.20 -20.99
C ALA A 59 -7.54 -15.79 -21.49
N ARG A 60 -7.80 -14.73 -20.69
CA ARG A 60 -7.51 -13.35 -21.11
C ARG A 60 -6.00 -13.12 -21.21
N ARG A 61 -5.56 -12.49 -22.30
CA ARG A 61 -4.16 -12.05 -22.48
C ARG A 61 -4.02 -10.58 -22.12
N PHE A 62 -2.89 -10.25 -21.49
CA PHE A 62 -2.51 -8.88 -21.12
C PHE A 62 -1.21 -8.48 -21.82
N GLY A 63 -0.87 -7.20 -21.75
CA GLY A 63 0.45 -6.73 -22.14
C GLY A 63 1.57 -7.36 -21.31
N GLY A 64 2.81 -7.31 -21.80
CA GLY A 64 3.97 -7.88 -21.11
C GLY A 64 4.02 -9.41 -21.08
N GLY A 65 3.21 -10.11 -21.91
CA GLY A 65 3.22 -11.58 -22.00
C GLY A 65 2.38 -12.31 -20.94
N PHE A 66 1.63 -11.59 -20.13
CA PHE A 66 0.80 -12.18 -19.05
C PHE A 66 -0.56 -12.69 -19.56
N GLN A 67 -1.04 -13.78 -18.93
CA GLN A 67 -2.33 -14.39 -19.22
C GLN A 67 -3.14 -14.63 -17.94
N GLY A 68 -4.44 -14.41 -18.01
CA GLY A 68 -5.39 -14.74 -16.96
C GLY A 68 -5.27 -13.87 -15.72
N SER A 69 -4.82 -14.45 -14.64
CA SER A 69 -4.54 -13.79 -13.36
C SER A 69 -3.05 -13.79 -13.06
N TRP A 70 -2.56 -12.76 -12.42
CA TRP A 70 -1.20 -12.68 -11.88
C TRP A 70 -0.88 -13.78 -10.85
N HIS A 71 -1.93 -14.35 -10.24
CA HIS A 71 -1.82 -15.55 -9.39
C HIS A 71 -1.62 -16.83 -10.17
N MET A 72 -1.77 -16.84 -11.49
CA MET A 72 -1.51 -18.03 -12.31
C MET A 72 -0.03 -18.10 -12.68
N CYS A 73 0.46 -19.32 -12.92
CA CYS A 73 1.73 -19.51 -13.60
C CYS A 73 1.69 -18.89 -14.98
N GLN A 74 2.71 -18.14 -15.35
CA GLN A 74 2.81 -17.38 -16.59
C GLN A 74 3.76 -18.09 -17.58
N PRO A 75 3.26 -18.65 -18.67
CA PRO A 75 4.10 -19.40 -19.64
C PRO A 75 5.26 -18.58 -20.21
N ALA A 76 5.06 -17.26 -20.39
CA ALA A 76 6.10 -16.36 -20.89
C ALA A 76 7.21 -16.06 -19.85
N PHE A 77 7.08 -16.55 -18.62
CA PHE A 77 8.00 -16.32 -17.50
C PHE A 77 8.30 -17.64 -16.77
N ASP A 78 8.73 -18.64 -17.50
CA ASP A 78 9.13 -19.96 -16.99
C ASP A 78 8.09 -20.64 -16.08
N ASN A 79 6.81 -20.35 -16.33
CA ASN A 79 5.67 -20.85 -15.56
C ASN A 79 5.66 -20.42 -14.07
N TYR A 80 6.23 -19.28 -13.74
CA TYR A 80 6.12 -18.71 -12.40
C TYR A 80 4.88 -17.82 -12.24
N GLY A 81 4.38 -17.75 -11.00
CA GLY A 81 3.36 -16.79 -10.59
C GLY A 81 3.95 -15.48 -10.07
N PHE A 82 3.18 -14.40 -10.12
CA PHE A 82 3.61 -13.03 -9.83
C PHE A 82 2.68 -12.28 -8.88
N ALA A 83 1.78 -12.95 -8.18
CA ALA A 83 0.91 -12.26 -7.22
C ALA A 83 0.72 -13.05 -5.94
N VAL A 84 0.57 -12.30 -4.86
CA VAL A 84 0.14 -12.78 -3.55
C VAL A 84 -0.94 -11.85 -2.99
N ASP A 85 -1.82 -12.42 -2.15
CA ASP A 85 -2.76 -11.63 -1.37
C ASP A 85 -2.32 -11.66 0.11
N PHE A 86 -2.28 -10.48 0.74
CA PHE A 86 -1.93 -10.29 2.14
C PHE A 86 -3.16 -10.21 3.04
N ARG A 87 -2.96 -10.55 4.30
CA ARG A 87 -3.92 -10.32 5.39
C ARG A 87 -3.19 -9.77 6.61
N ILE A 88 -3.78 -8.78 7.27
CA ILE A 88 -3.37 -8.35 8.60
C ILE A 88 -3.86 -9.40 9.60
N ILE A 89 -2.93 -10.00 10.38
CA ILE A 89 -3.22 -11.11 11.30
C ILE A 89 -4.08 -10.61 12.46
N LYS A 90 -3.68 -9.51 13.08
CA LYS A 90 -4.39 -8.90 14.20
C LYS A 90 -4.88 -7.52 13.78
N LYS A 91 -6.19 -7.33 13.81
CA LYS A 91 -6.81 -6.03 13.48
C LYS A 91 -6.22 -4.91 14.33
N GLY A 92 -5.79 -3.83 13.69
CA GLY A 92 -5.21 -2.66 14.36
C GLY A 92 -3.72 -2.76 14.68
N SER A 93 -3.04 -3.88 14.41
CA SER A 93 -1.59 -4.03 14.65
C SER A 93 -0.73 -3.28 13.62
N ILE A 94 -1.26 -3.02 12.44
CA ILE A 94 -0.67 -2.25 11.36
C ILE A 94 -1.80 -1.81 10.43
N SER A 95 -1.68 -0.67 9.79
CA SER A 95 -2.65 -0.22 8.78
C SER A 95 -2.34 -0.80 7.40
N THR A 96 -3.36 -0.88 6.53
CA THR A 96 -3.19 -1.33 5.14
C THR A 96 -2.28 -0.39 4.34
N TRP A 97 -2.27 0.89 4.68
CA TRP A 97 -1.40 1.89 4.08
C TRP A 97 0.08 1.64 4.44
N GLU A 98 0.38 1.38 5.72
CA GLU A 98 1.74 1.04 6.17
C GLU A 98 2.24 -0.22 5.49
N VAL A 99 1.42 -1.29 5.46
CA VAL A 99 1.74 -2.53 4.74
C VAL A 99 2.12 -2.22 3.29
N ASN A 100 1.30 -1.44 2.58
CA ASN A 100 1.52 -1.12 1.18
C ASN A 100 2.77 -0.24 0.97
N ASN A 101 3.05 0.70 1.85
CA ASN A 101 4.24 1.54 1.73
C ASN A 101 5.52 0.77 2.03
N ILE A 102 5.52 -0.08 3.05
CA ILE A 102 6.65 -0.96 3.34
C ILE A 102 6.85 -1.95 2.17
N ALA A 103 5.79 -2.56 1.65
CA ALA A 103 5.88 -3.47 0.51
C ALA A 103 6.53 -2.82 -0.72
N LYS A 104 6.22 -1.56 -1.01
CA LYS A 104 6.82 -0.80 -2.12
C LYS A 104 8.34 -0.65 -1.98
N THR A 105 8.88 -0.52 -0.77
CA THR A 105 10.34 -0.42 -0.57
C THR A 105 11.06 -1.71 -0.97
N PHE A 106 10.35 -2.83 -1.01
CA PHE A 106 10.83 -4.12 -1.51
C PHE A 106 10.42 -4.38 -2.97
N GLY A 107 9.88 -3.38 -3.67
CA GLY A 107 9.40 -3.53 -5.03
C GLY A 107 8.17 -4.43 -5.16
N ILE A 108 7.31 -4.45 -4.15
CA ILE A 108 6.06 -5.21 -4.08
C ILE A 108 4.91 -4.20 -4.04
N TYR A 109 4.07 -4.15 -5.08
CA TYR A 109 3.10 -3.07 -5.26
C TYR A 109 1.67 -3.57 -5.24
N PRO A 110 0.74 -2.83 -4.61
CA PRO A 110 -0.70 -3.07 -4.76
C PRO A 110 -1.13 -2.55 -6.14
N THR A 111 -1.33 -3.44 -7.09
CA THR A 111 -1.58 -3.10 -8.50
C THR A 111 -3.06 -3.02 -8.84
N VAL A 112 -3.95 -3.53 -7.99
CA VAL A 112 -5.40 -3.47 -8.15
C VAL A 112 -5.98 -2.41 -7.22
N LYS A 113 -6.52 -1.33 -7.78
CA LYS A 113 -6.96 -0.12 -7.04
C LYS A 113 -7.94 -0.39 -5.89
N SER A 114 -8.81 -1.39 -6.02
CA SER A 114 -9.82 -1.76 -5.02
C SER A 114 -9.36 -2.83 -4.04
N GLU A 115 -8.16 -3.38 -4.22
CA GLU A 115 -7.66 -4.55 -3.52
C GLU A 115 -6.31 -4.25 -2.86
N TRP A 116 -6.35 -3.64 -1.67
CA TRP A 116 -5.14 -3.31 -0.90
C TRP A 116 -4.28 -4.54 -0.60
N TRP A 117 -4.92 -5.72 -0.59
CA TRP A 117 -4.29 -7.00 -0.28
C TRP A 117 -3.54 -7.62 -1.46
N HIS A 118 -3.87 -7.25 -2.71
CA HIS A 118 -3.30 -7.85 -3.92
C HIS A 118 -1.96 -7.18 -4.28
N HIS A 119 -0.88 -7.96 -4.26
CA HIS A 119 0.47 -7.44 -4.45
C HIS A 119 1.24 -8.18 -5.53
N GLN A 120 2.00 -7.42 -6.33
CA GLN A 120 2.81 -7.90 -7.44
C GLN A 120 4.18 -7.23 -7.45
N PRO A 121 5.25 -7.94 -7.91
CA PRO A 121 6.58 -7.37 -8.10
C PRO A 121 6.80 -6.79 -9.50
N TYR A 122 5.84 -7.00 -10.41
CA TYR A 122 5.93 -6.69 -11.83
C TYR A 122 4.65 -6.05 -12.33
N GLY A 123 4.75 -5.08 -13.23
CA GLY A 123 3.58 -4.41 -13.76
C GLY A 123 3.91 -3.30 -14.75
N LYS A 124 2.89 -2.60 -15.20
CA LYS A 124 3.03 -1.48 -16.12
C LYS A 124 3.64 -0.28 -15.39
N GLN A 125 4.79 0.17 -15.86
CA GLN A 125 5.52 1.32 -15.33
C GLN A 125 4.90 2.65 -15.81
N ALA A 126 5.32 3.76 -15.23
CA ALA A 126 4.86 5.10 -15.60
C ALA A 126 5.14 5.45 -17.07
N ASN A 127 6.21 4.92 -17.65
CA ASN A 127 6.58 5.05 -19.08
C ASN A 127 5.75 4.15 -20.01
N GLY A 128 4.80 3.38 -19.48
CA GLY A 128 3.94 2.46 -20.22
C GLY A 128 4.53 1.08 -20.50
N GLN A 129 5.79 0.84 -20.19
CA GLN A 129 6.45 -0.46 -20.35
C GLN A 129 6.08 -1.40 -19.20
N TRP A 130 6.18 -2.72 -19.44
CA TRP A 130 5.99 -3.75 -18.46
C TRP A 130 7.33 -4.19 -17.92
N ASP A 131 7.56 -4.03 -16.62
CA ASP A 131 8.84 -4.38 -15.99
C ASP A 131 8.66 -4.65 -14.49
N TRP A 132 9.76 -5.09 -13.85
CA TRP A 132 9.87 -5.20 -12.42
C TRP A 132 9.77 -3.84 -11.74
N PHE A 133 8.96 -3.74 -10.70
CA PHE A 133 8.97 -2.52 -9.88
C PHE A 133 10.32 -2.35 -9.19
N PRO A 134 10.81 -1.10 -9.06
CA PRO A 134 12.05 -0.82 -8.35
C PRO A 134 11.97 -1.32 -6.90
N ALA A 135 13.08 -1.89 -6.42
CA ALA A 135 13.21 -2.42 -5.07
C ALA A 135 14.48 -1.87 -4.42
N PRO A 136 14.49 -0.64 -3.94
CA PRO A 136 15.68 0.00 -3.37
C PRO A 136 16.32 -0.80 -2.24
N ALA A 137 15.51 -1.48 -1.43
CA ALA A 137 15.99 -2.30 -0.32
C ALA A 137 16.75 -3.58 -0.73
N LEU A 138 16.73 -3.96 -2.02
CA LEU A 138 17.37 -5.17 -2.54
C LEU A 138 18.50 -4.89 -3.56
N THR A 139 18.75 -3.64 -3.90
CA THR A 139 19.75 -3.27 -4.92
C THR A 139 21.19 -3.28 -4.41
N GLU A 140 21.42 -3.66 -3.16
CA GLU A 140 22.76 -3.76 -2.60
C GLU A 140 23.26 -5.20 -2.51
N THR A 141 23.68 -5.76 -3.65
CA THR A 141 24.72 -6.78 -3.65
C THR A 141 26.05 -6.10 -4.06
N VAL A 142 26.92 -5.98 -3.05
CA VAL A 142 28.38 -5.81 -3.15
C VAL A 142 28.91 -4.50 -3.73
N THR A 143 29.20 -3.53 -2.87
CA THR A 143 30.52 -3.02 -2.54
C THR A 143 30.40 -1.92 -1.49
N THR A 144 31.05 -2.12 -0.33
CA THR A 144 31.45 -1.15 0.73
C THR A 144 30.34 -0.33 1.44
N PRO A 145 30.36 -0.22 2.76
CA PRO A 145 29.26 0.36 3.54
C PRO A 145 29.27 1.88 3.48
N THR A 146 28.45 2.43 2.61
CA THR A 146 28.01 3.83 2.76
C THR A 146 26.65 3.77 3.46
N ALA A 147 26.57 4.45 4.59
CA ALA A 147 25.49 4.40 5.57
C ALA A 147 24.07 4.29 4.95
N THR A 148 23.48 3.11 5.01
CA THR A 148 22.07 2.85 4.67
C THR A 148 21.21 3.61 5.66
N LYS A 149 20.43 4.57 5.18
CA LYS A 149 19.49 5.31 6.03
C LYS A 149 18.49 4.33 6.62
N HIS A 150 18.44 4.25 7.94
CA HIS A 150 17.49 3.43 8.70
C HIS A 150 16.05 3.73 8.23
N PRO A 151 15.12 2.76 8.14
CA PRO A 151 13.71 2.99 7.74
C PRO A 151 13.05 4.13 8.52
N LEU A 152 13.40 4.31 9.78
CA LEU A 152 12.99 5.47 10.59
C LEU A 152 13.55 6.79 10.05
N GLN A 153 14.68 6.78 9.36
CA GLN A 153 15.23 7.99 8.72
C GLN A 153 14.47 8.33 7.43
N ILE A 154 13.98 7.33 6.69
CA ILE A 154 13.13 7.55 5.50
C ILE A 154 11.77 8.10 5.91
N ILE A 155 11.22 7.58 7.01
CA ILE A 155 9.99 8.12 7.62
C ILE A 155 10.27 9.53 8.16
N ALA A 156 11.36 9.74 8.87
CA ALA A 156 11.76 11.04 9.39
C ALA A 156 11.99 12.06 8.26
N GLU A 157 12.60 11.67 7.14
CA GLU A 157 12.76 12.55 5.96
C GLU A 157 11.44 12.82 5.24
N GLY A 158 10.53 11.85 5.19
CA GLY A 158 9.16 12.04 4.72
C GLY A 158 8.40 13.01 5.61
N VAL A 159 8.54 12.87 6.90
CA VAL A 159 8.04 13.77 7.95
C VAL A 159 8.67 15.15 7.82
N GLU A 160 10.01 15.25 7.72
CA GLU A 160 10.72 16.52 7.53
C GLU A 160 10.35 17.22 6.22
N ARG A 161 10.12 16.43 5.16
CA ARG A 161 9.62 16.95 3.89
C ARG A 161 8.20 17.46 4.01
N ALA A 162 7.33 16.76 4.73
CA ALA A 162 5.96 17.19 5.00
C ALA A 162 5.93 18.43 5.92
N ARG A 163 6.78 18.49 6.96
CA ARG A 163 6.92 19.65 7.86
C ARG A 163 7.28 20.96 7.16
N LYS A 164 7.98 20.90 6.01
CA LYS A 164 8.30 22.08 5.19
C LYS A 164 7.09 22.64 4.46
N HIS A 165 5.99 21.90 4.38
CA HIS A 165 4.77 22.33 3.73
C HIS A 165 3.76 22.89 4.74
N VAL A 166 3.39 24.14 4.59
CA VAL A 166 2.22 24.69 5.26
C VAL A 166 0.99 24.20 4.50
N LEU A 167 0.17 23.36 5.16
CA LEU A 167 -1.06 22.83 4.58
C LEU A 167 -2.27 23.59 5.11
N ARG A 168 -3.21 23.87 4.22
CA ARG A 168 -4.45 24.58 4.53
C ARG A 168 -5.54 24.16 3.55
N ARG A 169 -6.76 24.60 3.80
CA ARG A 169 -7.88 24.34 2.91
C ARG A 169 -7.54 24.67 1.46
N GLY A 170 -7.74 23.71 0.55
CA GLY A 170 -7.36 23.77 -0.85
C GLY A 170 -6.05 23.07 -1.19
N SER A 171 -5.18 22.79 -0.21
CA SER A 171 -3.95 21.98 -0.43
C SER A 171 -4.30 20.59 -0.93
N ARG A 172 -3.43 19.99 -1.76
CA ARG A 172 -3.62 18.66 -2.36
C ARG A 172 -2.30 17.88 -2.39
N GLY A 173 -2.40 16.55 -2.48
CA GLY A 173 -1.25 15.66 -2.71
C GLY A 173 -0.85 14.82 -1.51
N GLU A 174 0.33 14.22 -1.55
CA GLU A 174 0.79 13.22 -0.58
C GLU A 174 0.96 13.80 0.84
N ALA A 175 1.42 15.05 0.98
CA ALA A 175 1.51 15.69 2.30
C ALA A 175 0.14 15.83 2.97
N VAL A 176 -0.94 16.04 2.18
CA VAL A 176 -2.31 16.09 2.70
C VAL A 176 -2.80 14.69 3.09
N LYS A 177 -2.47 13.65 2.31
CA LYS A 177 -2.79 12.27 2.69
C LYS A 177 -2.10 11.88 4.00
N PHE A 178 -0.84 12.25 4.14
CA PHE A 178 -0.08 12.01 5.36
C PHE A 178 -0.72 12.69 6.57
N LEU A 179 -1.09 13.96 6.45
CA LEU A 179 -1.84 14.69 7.46
C LEU A 179 -3.15 13.98 7.83
N GLN A 180 -3.96 13.62 6.83
CA GLN A 180 -5.24 12.95 7.05
C GLN A 180 -5.06 11.64 7.80
N MET A 181 -4.02 10.88 7.49
CA MET A 181 -3.68 9.65 8.18
C MET A 181 -3.31 9.89 9.65
N LEU A 182 -2.48 10.89 9.94
CA LEU A 182 -2.11 11.22 11.32
C LEU A 182 -3.34 11.61 12.14
N LEU A 183 -4.26 12.41 11.56
CA LEU A 183 -5.50 12.79 12.21
C LEU A 183 -6.43 11.59 12.48
N GLU A 184 -6.56 10.67 11.52
CA GLU A 184 -7.33 9.43 11.69
C GLU A 184 -6.71 8.52 12.78
N ASN A 185 -5.38 8.45 12.88
CA ASN A 185 -4.69 7.72 13.96
C ASN A 185 -4.97 8.30 15.35
N GLN A 186 -5.18 9.61 15.42
CA GLN A 186 -5.63 10.31 16.65
C GLN A 186 -7.15 10.17 16.88
N ASN A 187 -7.83 9.29 16.13
CA ASN A 187 -9.29 9.13 16.15
C ASN A 187 -10.07 10.40 15.78
N ILE A 188 -9.47 11.30 15.02
CA ILE A 188 -10.09 12.53 14.53
C ILE A 188 -10.50 12.33 13.07
N PRO A 189 -11.79 12.11 12.75
CA PRO A 189 -12.23 11.78 11.41
C PRO A 189 -12.13 12.96 10.45
N THR A 190 -11.51 12.76 9.31
CA THR A 190 -11.35 13.77 8.25
C THR A 190 -12.52 13.81 7.27
N ALA A 191 -13.44 12.85 7.32
CA ALA A 191 -14.63 12.79 6.47
C ALA A 191 -15.77 13.70 6.95
N LYS A 192 -16.56 14.21 5.99
CA LYS A 192 -17.71 15.12 6.27
C LYS A 192 -18.92 14.45 6.92
N SER A 193 -19.06 13.13 6.88
CA SER A 193 -20.34 12.46 7.16
C SER A 193 -20.27 11.54 8.36
N LYS A 194 -21.27 11.65 9.26
CA LYS A 194 -21.57 10.66 10.31
C LYS A 194 -22.02 9.30 9.77
N LYS A 195 -22.36 9.18 8.49
CA LYS A 195 -22.62 7.91 7.82
C LYS A 195 -21.28 7.31 7.39
N ARG A 196 -20.79 6.35 8.17
CA ARG A 196 -19.76 5.39 7.77
C ARG A 196 -20.29 4.62 6.55
N THR A 197 -20.18 5.23 5.37
CA THR A 197 -20.32 4.45 4.15
C THR A 197 -19.07 3.57 4.04
N ARG A 198 -19.22 2.35 3.57
CA ARG A 198 -18.17 1.34 3.32
C ARG A 198 -17.04 1.80 2.38
N LYS A 199 -17.05 3.04 1.91
CA LYS A 199 -15.94 3.70 1.21
C LYS A 199 -15.16 4.50 2.24
N GLY A 200 -14.09 3.88 2.69
CA GLY A 200 -13.17 4.26 3.71
C GLY A 200 -12.82 5.73 3.79
N ILE A 201 -12.49 6.08 4.99
CA ILE A 201 -11.36 6.90 5.39
C ILE A 201 -11.21 8.12 4.48
N GLY A 202 -11.39 9.29 5.02
CA GLY A 202 -11.20 10.57 4.34
C GLY A 202 -9.76 10.91 3.97
N ILE A 203 -8.93 9.89 3.67
CA ILE A 203 -7.55 10.04 3.19
C ILE A 203 -7.57 10.09 1.66
N ASP A 204 -8.06 11.21 1.13
CA ASP A 204 -8.19 11.43 -0.31
C ASP A 204 -7.10 12.35 -0.89
N GLY A 205 -6.24 12.89 -0.04
CA GLY A 205 -5.21 13.85 -0.44
C GLY A 205 -5.76 15.23 -0.78
N ILE A 206 -6.97 15.54 -0.36
CA ILE A 206 -7.61 16.85 -0.59
C ILE A 206 -7.91 17.49 0.76
N PHE A 207 -7.27 18.62 1.05
CA PHE A 207 -7.56 19.41 2.24
C PHE A 207 -8.90 20.14 2.07
N GLY A 208 -9.98 19.39 2.24
CA GLY A 208 -11.34 19.88 2.18
C GLY A 208 -11.84 20.39 3.54
N SER A 209 -13.14 20.71 3.61
CA SER A 209 -13.76 21.17 4.88
C SER A 209 -13.80 20.08 5.97
N GLY A 210 -13.69 18.79 5.62
CA GLY A 210 -13.56 17.71 6.59
C GLY A 210 -12.19 17.74 7.25
N THR A 211 -11.12 17.82 6.46
CA THR A 211 -9.74 17.92 6.94
C THR A 211 -9.53 19.21 7.75
N ASP A 212 -10.05 20.37 7.30
CA ASP A 212 -9.97 21.63 8.04
C ASP A 212 -10.58 21.50 9.44
N ARG A 213 -11.77 20.88 9.55
CA ARG A 213 -12.41 20.64 10.84
C ARG A 213 -11.60 19.72 11.72
N ALA A 214 -11.05 18.66 11.16
CA ALA A 214 -10.21 17.70 11.89
C ALA A 214 -8.94 18.39 12.42
N VAL A 215 -8.29 19.22 11.61
CA VAL A 215 -7.12 20.02 12.03
C VAL A 215 -7.47 20.95 13.18
N ARG A 216 -8.57 21.70 13.09
CA ARG A 216 -9.01 22.59 14.19
C ARG A 216 -9.38 21.83 15.43
N GLN A 217 -9.97 20.64 15.31
CA GLN A 217 -10.24 19.77 16.46
C GLN A 217 -8.94 19.32 17.11
N PHE A 218 -7.95 18.86 16.33
CA PHE A 218 -6.63 18.49 16.81
C PHE A 218 -5.95 19.67 17.51
N GLN A 219 -5.88 20.84 16.84
CA GLN A 219 -5.27 22.05 17.41
C GLN A 219 -5.90 22.42 18.77
N ARG A 220 -7.22 22.26 18.91
CA ARG A 220 -7.91 22.48 20.18
C ARG A 220 -7.49 21.48 21.26
N GLN A 221 -7.36 20.20 20.90
CA GLN A 221 -6.96 19.13 21.83
C GLN A 221 -5.54 19.34 22.34
N GLU A 222 -4.65 19.82 21.48
CA GLU A 222 -3.24 20.07 21.78
C GLU A 222 -2.97 21.52 22.27
N GLY A 223 -4.00 22.31 22.53
CA GLY A 223 -3.84 23.69 23.03
C GLY A 223 -3.21 24.66 22.01
N LEU A 224 -3.24 24.33 20.72
CA LEU A 224 -2.71 25.15 19.64
C LEU A 224 -3.71 26.21 19.16
N VAL A 225 -3.23 27.19 18.41
CA VAL A 225 -4.10 28.15 17.69
C VAL A 225 -4.99 27.39 16.70
N GLN A 226 -6.31 27.54 16.81
CA GLN A 226 -7.31 26.83 16.02
C GLN A 226 -7.56 27.50 14.65
N ASP A 227 -6.51 27.73 13.88
CA ASP A 227 -6.58 28.43 12.58
C ASP A 227 -6.85 27.49 11.39
N GLY A 228 -6.79 26.18 11.59
CA GLY A 228 -6.96 25.19 10.53
C GLY A 228 -5.76 25.13 9.58
N ILE A 229 -4.62 25.71 9.97
CA ILE A 229 -3.38 25.71 9.20
C ILE A 229 -2.40 24.74 9.85
N VAL A 230 -1.90 23.81 9.08
CA VAL A 230 -0.87 22.87 9.53
C VAL A 230 0.51 23.46 9.23
N GLY A 231 0.96 24.29 10.15
CA GLY A 231 2.30 24.87 10.17
C GLY A 231 3.25 24.06 11.07
N PRO A 232 4.49 24.58 11.31
CA PRO A 232 5.51 23.85 12.10
C PRO A 232 5.02 23.38 13.47
N ALA A 233 4.32 24.22 14.23
CA ALA A 233 3.78 23.86 15.55
C ALA A 233 2.78 22.70 15.46
N THR A 234 1.82 22.76 14.52
CA THR A 234 0.83 21.70 14.32
C THR A 234 1.47 20.40 13.85
N TRP A 235 2.46 20.48 12.97
CA TRP A 235 3.23 19.30 12.55
C TRP A 235 4.00 18.67 13.72
N GLN A 236 4.57 19.48 14.59
CA GLN A 236 5.30 19.01 15.76
C GLN A 236 4.42 18.11 16.64
N GLU A 237 3.22 18.57 16.98
CA GLU A 237 2.32 17.83 17.86
C GLU A 237 1.67 16.61 17.15
N LEU A 238 1.45 16.67 15.84
CA LEU A 238 0.91 15.53 15.07
C LEU A 238 1.87 14.33 15.01
N ILE A 239 3.16 14.56 15.24
CA ILE A 239 4.23 13.58 15.02
C ILE A 239 4.85 13.09 16.33
N ASN A 240 4.59 13.79 17.45
CA ASN A 240 4.95 13.34 18.81
C ASN A 240 4.01 12.22 19.24
#